data_e5e5afa2f4c1b3983b625e9361a96ed8
#
_entry.id   e5e5afa2f4c1b3983b625e9361a96ed8
#
_cell.length_a   1.000
_cell.length_b   1.000
_cell.length_c   1.000
_cell.angle_alpha   90.00
_cell.angle_beta   90.00
_cell.angle_gamma   90.00
#
_symmetry.space_group_name_H-M   'P 1'
#
loop_
_entity.id
_entity.type
_entity.pdbx_description
1 polymer ?
#
loop_
_entity_poly.entity_id
_entity_poly.type
_entity_poly.pdbx_seq_one_letter_code
_entity_poly.pdbx_strand_id
1 'polypeptide(L)'
;MKKYINQETLISILMVTIGSFIFSFTINAVVIPNQFGSGGVTGITLLLYYIFGINPGTSNLVINIVLLLIGYQFLERRTMFYTIYAVILMSVFLDITRGSYQFVPHNTLLAAIGGGVVSGAALGVVMLGNGTTAGTDIIAMMLKKYLGWNVSVSLLLLDIFVVSPLSII
;
A
#
# COMPACT_ATOMS: atom_id res chain seq x y z
N MET A 1 33.56 6.04 1.37
CA MET A 1 32.28 6.08 2.07
C MET A 1 31.19 6.91 1.34
N LYS A 2 31.40 8.16 0.92
CA LYS A 2 30.36 8.98 0.21
C LYS A 2 29.78 8.36 -1.07
N LYS A 3 30.58 7.65 -1.86
CA LYS A 3 30.13 7.05 -3.14
C LYS A 3 29.19 5.85 -2.94
N TYR A 4 29.37 5.07 -1.89
CA TYR A 4 28.50 3.92 -1.56
C TYR A 4 27.14 4.37 -1.00
N ILE A 5 27.11 5.43 -0.19
CA ILE A 5 25.86 6.00 0.34
C ILE A 5 24.98 6.50 -0.81
N ASN A 6 25.56 7.10 -1.85
CA ASN A 6 24.80 7.55 -3.03
C ASN A 6 24.21 6.39 -3.86
N GLN A 7 24.92 5.27 -3.99
CA GLN A 7 24.41 4.11 -4.74
C GLN A 7 23.26 3.42 -4.02
N GLU A 8 23.39 3.15 -2.72
CA GLU A 8 22.29 2.57 -1.93
C GLU A 8 21.04 3.45 -1.93
N THR A 9 21.20 4.76 -1.80
CA THR A 9 20.09 5.71 -1.83
C THR A 9 19.41 5.72 -3.21
N LEU A 10 20.19 5.71 -4.28
CA LEU A 10 19.64 5.67 -5.65
C LEU A 10 18.85 4.37 -5.90
N ILE A 11 19.39 3.24 -5.47
CA ILE A 11 18.72 1.94 -5.59
C ILE A 11 17.43 1.94 -4.78
N SER A 12 17.43 2.44 -3.55
CA SER A 12 16.22 2.55 -2.72
C SER A 12 15.15 3.42 -3.38
N ILE A 13 15.52 4.58 -3.92
CA ILE A 13 14.59 5.47 -4.64
C ILE A 13 14.00 4.76 -5.87
N LEU A 14 14.83 4.10 -6.67
CA LEU A 14 14.37 3.35 -7.85
C LEU A 14 13.41 2.22 -7.47
N MET A 15 13.74 1.42 -6.46
CA MET A 15 12.90 0.33 -5.98
C MET A 15 11.55 0.85 -5.48
N VAL A 16 11.56 1.89 -4.65
CA VAL A 16 10.32 2.49 -4.15
C VAL A 16 9.48 3.05 -5.30
N THR A 17 10.11 3.72 -6.27
CA THR A 17 9.38 4.29 -7.43
C THR A 17 8.74 3.19 -8.28
N ILE A 18 9.51 2.17 -8.66
CA ILE A 18 9.03 1.07 -9.50
C ILE A 18 7.95 0.28 -8.77
N GLY A 19 8.18 -0.09 -7.50
CA GLY A 19 7.21 -0.81 -6.71
C GLY A 19 5.91 -0.04 -6.51
N SER A 20 5.98 1.25 -6.21
CA SER A 20 4.80 2.12 -6.08
C SER A 20 4.00 2.23 -7.38
N PHE A 21 4.69 2.32 -8.53
CA PHE A 21 4.04 2.35 -9.83
C PHE A 21 3.31 1.04 -10.14
N ILE A 22 4.01 -0.10 -10.02
CA ILE A 22 3.42 -1.42 -10.28
C ILE A 22 2.23 -1.68 -9.36
N PHE A 23 2.36 -1.36 -8.07
CA PHE A 23 1.27 -1.49 -7.10
C PHE A 23 0.05 -0.67 -7.51
N SER A 24 0.21 0.63 -7.72
CA SER A 24 -0.88 1.55 -8.07
C SER A 24 -1.55 1.18 -9.41
N PHE A 25 -0.75 0.79 -10.40
CA PHE A 25 -1.26 0.29 -11.67
C PHE A 25 -2.09 -0.98 -11.50
N THR A 26 -1.61 -1.94 -10.69
CA THR A 26 -2.35 -3.19 -10.41
C THR A 26 -3.68 -2.92 -9.71
N ILE A 27 -3.71 -1.99 -8.75
CA ILE A 27 -4.95 -1.58 -8.09
C ILE A 27 -5.96 -1.05 -9.12
N ASN A 28 -5.55 -0.13 -10.00
CA ASN A 28 -6.44 0.47 -10.99
C ASN A 28 -6.81 -0.47 -12.14
N ALA A 29 -5.87 -1.33 -12.57
CA ALA A 29 -6.08 -2.20 -13.72
C ALA A 29 -6.82 -3.50 -13.38
N VAL A 30 -6.64 -4.03 -12.16
CA VAL A 30 -7.15 -5.35 -11.78
C VAL A 30 -8.10 -5.27 -10.59
N VAL A 31 -7.70 -4.61 -9.50
CA VAL A 31 -8.47 -4.66 -8.24
C VAL A 31 -9.77 -3.88 -8.36
N ILE A 32 -9.72 -2.63 -8.79
CA ILE A 32 -10.91 -1.76 -8.91
C ILE A 32 -11.92 -2.30 -9.94
N PRO A 33 -11.52 -2.68 -11.18
CA PRO A 33 -12.50 -3.12 -12.17
C PRO A 33 -13.20 -4.44 -11.81
N ASN A 34 -12.53 -5.29 -11.02
CA ASN A 34 -13.11 -6.55 -10.57
C ASN A 34 -13.76 -6.45 -9.18
N GLN A 35 -13.83 -5.26 -8.59
CA GLN A 35 -14.39 -4.99 -7.25
C GLN A 35 -13.75 -5.84 -6.15
N PHE A 36 -12.45 -6.11 -6.26
CA PHE A 36 -11.75 -6.88 -5.25
C PHE A 36 -11.47 -6.04 -4.00
N GLY A 37 -11.49 -6.71 -2.84
CA GLY A 37 -10.98 -6.16 -1.61
C GLY A 37 -9.45 -6.16 -1.59
N SER A 38 -8.88 -5.23 -0.85
CA SER A 38 -7.46 -5.20 -0.52
C SER A 38 -7.30 -5.06 0.99
N GLY A 39 -6.18 -5.48 1.53
CA GLY A 39 -5.86 -5.26 2.94
C GLY A 39 -5.36 -3.83 3.20
N GLY A 40 -5.15 -3.54 4.47
CA GLY A 40 -4.51 -2.31 4.90
C GLY A 40 -5.27 -1.04 4.60
N VAL A 41 -4.54 0.07 4.56
CA VAL A 41 -5.10 1.39 4.23
C VAL A 41 -5.65 1.43 2.81
N THR A 42 -5.01 0.72 1.87
CA THR A 42 -5.53 0.61 0.51
C THR A 42 -6.94 0.01 0.49
N GLY A 43 -7.21 -1.00 1.31
CA GLY A 43 -8.56 -1.56 1.46
C GLY A 43 -9.57 -0.53 1.96
N ILE A 44 -9.20 0.28 2.95
CA ILE A 44 -10.04 1.39 3.44
C ILE A 44 -10.30 2.41 2.32
N THR A 45 -9.29 2.76 1.54
CA THR A 45 -9.46 3.71 0.41
C THR A 45 -10.35 3.14 -0.68
N LEU A 46 -10.28 1.84 -0.97
CA LEU A 46 -11.17 1.17 -1.91
C LEU A 46 -12.61 1.13 -1.38
N LEU A 47 -12.81 0.89 -0.09
CA LEU A 47 -14.12 0.94 0.57
C LEU A 47 -14.75 2.33 0.40
N LEU A 48 -14.00 3.39 0.68
CA LEU A 48 -14.44 4.78 0.47
C LEU A 48 -14.75 5.07 -1.01
N TYR A 49 -14.00 4.49 -1.92
CA TYR A 49 -14.26 4.61 -3.35
C TYR A 49 -15.53 3.89 -3.78
N TYR A 50 -15.76 2.64 -3.34
CA TYR A 50 -16.93 1.86 -3.73
C TYR A 50 -18.23 2.42 -3.13
N ILE A 51 -18.19 2.92 -1.89
CA ILE A 51 -19.40 3.44 -1.20
C ILE A 51 -19.67 4.90 -1.57
N PHE A 52 -18.65 5.75 -1.56
CA PHE A 52 -18.80 7.21 -1.65
C PHE A 52 -18.24 7.81 -2.94
N GLY A 53 -17.59 7.02 -3.80
CA GLY A 53 -16.95 7.53 -5.02
C GLY A 53 -15.71 8.40 -4.76
N ILE A 54 -15.17 8.39 -3.53
CA ILE A 54 -14.03 9.22 -3.17
C ILE A 54 -12.77 8.67 -3.85
N ASN A 55 -11.97 9.58 -4.43
CA ASN A 55 -10.77 9.20 -5.17
C ASN A 55 -9.77 8.42 -4.31
N PRO A 56 -9.34 7.20 -4.74
CA PRO A 56 -8.44 6.35 -3.97
C PRO A 56 -7.07 7.00 -3.68
N GLY A 57 -6.50 7.73 -4.64
CA GLY A 57 -5.22 8.41 -4.46
C GLY A 57 -5.27 9.47 -3.37
N THR A 58 -6.29 10.34 -3.42
CA THR A 58 -6.50 11.38 -2.41
C THR A 58 -6.76 10.77 -1.03
N SER A 59 -7.65 9.77 -0.93
CA SER A 59 -7.95 9.09 0.34
C SER A 59 -6.71 8.40 0.91
N ASN A 60 -5.92 7.73 0.06
CA ASN A 60 -4.68 7.08 0.46
C ASN A 60 -3.69 8.09 1.04
N LEU A 61 -3.53 9.24 0.39
CA LEU A 61 -2.63 10.28 0.86
C LEU A 61 -3.05 10.83 2.24
N VAL A 62 -4.32 11.19 2.39
CA VAL A 62 -4.85 11.78 3.64
C VAL A 62 -4.73 10.80 4.80
N ILE A 63 -5.18 9.56 4.63
CA ILE A 63 -5.14 8.55 5.70
C ILE A 63 -3.69 8.26 6.09
N ASN A 64 -2.79 8.09 5.11
CA ASN A 64 -1.40 7.80 5.39
C ASN A 64 -0.64 8.97 6.02
N ILE A 65 -0.96 10.23 5.69
CA ILE A 65 -0.39 11.39 6.39
C ILE A 65 -0.77 11.34 7.88
N VAL A 66 -2.04 11.07 8.19
CA VAL A 66 -2.48 10.98 9.61
C VAL A 66 -1.74 9.84 10.32
N LEU A 67 -1.64 8.66 9.69
CA LEU A 67 -0.92 7.52 10.26
C LEU A 67 0.57 7.79 10.44
N LEU A 68 1.21 8.49 9.50
CA LEU A 68 2.61 8.88 9.60
C LEU A 68 2.86 9.88 10.72
N LEU A 69 1.95 10.84 10.92
CA LEU A 69 2.02 11.79 12.03
C LEU A 69 1.90 11.09 13.39
N ILE A 70 1.07 10.06 13.49
CA ILE A 70 0.95 9.25 14.71
C ILE A 70 2.14 8.31 14.86
N GLY A 71 2.57 7.72 13.76
CA GLY A 71 3.57 6.65 13.70
C GLY A 71 5.03 7.12 13.64
N TYR A 72 5.30 8.44 13.58
CA TYR A 72 6.65 8.95 13.37
C TYR A 72 7.69 8.47 14.41
N GLN A 73 7.23 8.16 15.65
CA GLN A 73 8.09 7.67 16.73
C GLN A 73 8.40 6.16 16.64
N PHE A 74 7.76 5.44 15.72
CA PHE A 74 7.88 3.98 15.59
C PHE A 74 8.75 3.57 14.41
N LEU A 75 8.95 4.47 13.44
CA LEU A 75 9.80 4.23 12.28
C LEU A 75 11.17 4.86 12.47
N GLU A 76 12.19 4.16 11.97
CA GLU A 76 13.53 4.74 11.84
C GLU A 76 13.49 5.92 10.85
N ARG A 77 14.31 6.94 11.07
CA ARG A 77 14.34 8.16 10.24
C ARG A 77 14.54 7.86 8.74
N ARG A 78 15.37 6.86 8.43
CA ARG A 78 15.63 6.45 7.03
C ARG A 78 14.37 5.84 6.41
N THR A 79 13.75 4.88 7.08
CA THR A 79 12.51 4.23 6.64
C THR A 79 11.37 5.24 6.53
N MET A 80 11.25 6.17 7.47
CA MET A 80 10.24 7.22 7.44
C MET A 80 10.35 8.08 6.17
N PHE A 81 11.57 8.49 5.78
CA PHE A 81 11.77 9.28 4.56
C PHE A 81 11.30 8.52 3.30
N TYR A 82 11.72 7.26 3.14
CA TYR A 82 11.29 6.45 1.99
C TYR A 82 9.82 6.09 2.03
N THR A 83 9.23 5.99 3.21
CA THR A 83 7.79 5.74 3.38
C THR A 83 6.95 6.95 2.98
N ILE A 84 7.33 8.15 3.39
CA ILE A 84 6.68 9.40 2.93
C ILE A 84 6.77 9.48 1.40
N TYR A 85 7.95 9.21 0.84
CA TYR A 85 8.15 9.20 -0.60
C TYR A 85 7.27 8.14 -1.30
N ALA A 86 7.20 6.92 -0.77
CA ALA A 86 6.35 5.85 -1.29
C ALA A 86 4.86 6.23 -1.27
N VAL A 87 4.37 6.79 -0.17
CA VAL A 87 2.96 7.20 -0.02
C VAL A 87 2.58 8.28 -1.03
N ILE A 88 3.44 9.28 -1.21
CA ILE A 88 3.21 10.34 -2.21
C ILE A 88 3.17 9.73 -3.61
N LEU A 89 4.14 8.90 -3.97
CA LEU A 89 4.18 8.26 -5.29
C LEU A 89 2.99 7.34 -5.53
N MET A 90 2.63 6.49 -4.57
CA MET A 90 1.46 5.62 -4.69
C MET A 90 0.19 6.43 -4.92
N SER A 91 0.00 7.50 -4.18
CA SER A 91 -1.18 8.37 -4.30
C SER A 91 -1.24 9.06 -5.67
N VAL A 92 -0.11 9.60 -6.14
CA VAL A 92 0.00 10.23 -7.47
C VAL A 92 -0.20 9.19 -8.58
N PHE A 93 0.40 8.01 -8.47
CA PHE A 93 0.23 6.97 -9.47
C PHE A 93 -1.17 6.37 -9.49
N LEU A 94 -1.85 6.24 -8.34
CA LEU A 94 -3.27 5.87 -8.29
C LEU A 94 -4.15 6.85 -9.06
N ASP A 95 -3.85 8.15 -8.99
CA ASP A 95 -4.59 9.16 -9.71
C ASP A 95 -4.27 9.16 -11.21
N ILE A 96 -2.99 9.11 -11.58
CA ILE A 96 -2.54 9.16 -12.98
C ILE A 96 -2.95 7.91 -13.76
N THR A 97 -2.87 6.73 -13.14
CA THR A 97 -3.19 5.46 -13.81
C THR A 97 -4.68 5.12 -13.78
N ARG A 98 -5.50 5.98 -13.19
CA ARG A 98 -6.95 5.79 -13.12
C ARG A 98 -7.57 5.75 -14.53
N GLY A 99 -8.29 4.65 -14.83
CA GLY A 99 -8.97 4.48 -16.11
C GLY A 99 -8.06 4.20 -17.31
N SER A 100 -6.74 4.06 -17.12
CA SER A 100 -5.80 3.83 -18.21
C SER A 100 -5.97 2.45 -18.86
N TYR A 101 -6.23 1.43 -18.07
CA TYR A 101 -6.43 0.06 -18.52
C TYR A 101 -7.29 -0.72 -17.52
N GLN A 102 -8.20 -1.55 -18.01
CA GLN A 102 -9.06 -2.40 -17.17
C GLN A 102 -8.94 -3.84 -17.63
N PHE A 103 -8.44 -4.69 -16.75
CA PHE A 103 -8.33 -6.13 -16.97
C PHE A 103 -9.45 -6.85 -16.23
N VAL A 104 -10.49 -7.23 -16.97
CA VAL A 104 -11.64 -7.98 -16.46
C VAL A 104 -11.69 -9.33 -17.19
N PRO A 105 -10.98 -10.36 -16.71
CA PRO A 105 -11.01 -11.67 -17.33
C PRO A 105 -12.31 -12.42 -17.01
N HIS A 106 -12.65 -13.40 -17.83
CA HIS A 106 -13.81 -14.29 -17.59
C HIS A 106 -13.67 -15.10 -16.28
N ASN A 107 -12.45 -15.34 -15.83
CA ASN A 107 -12.17 -16.07 -14.60
C ASN A 107 -11.69 -15.10 -13.50
N THR A 108 -12.62 -14.73 -12.62
CA THR A 108 -12.40 -13.82 -11.49
C THR A 108 -11.32 -14.33 -10.52
N LEU A 109 -11.25 -15.65 -10.31
CA LEU A 109 -10.24 -16.25 -9.43
C LEU A 109 -8.83 -16.04 -9.97
N LEU A 110 -8.64 -16.18 -11.29
CA LEU A 110 -7.35 -15.94 -11.93
C LEU A 110 -6.92 -14.48 -11.81
N ALA A 111 -7.86 -13.54 -11.94
CA ALA A 111 -7.60 -12.12 -11.73
C ALA A 111 -7.22 -11.82 -10.28
N ALA A 112 -7.91 -12.43 -9.32
CA ALA A 112 -7.63 -12.24 -7.89
C ALA A 112 -6.24 -12.76 -7.52
N ILE A 113 -5.88 -13.97 -7.97
CA ILE A 113 -4.55 -14.55 -7.73
C ILE A 113 -3.47 -13.71 -8.42
N GLY A 114 -3.65 -13.40 -9.71
CA GLY A 114 -2.68 -12.60 -10.47
C GLY A 114 -2.49 -11.19 -9.88
N GLY A 115 -3.58 -10.49 -9.58
CA GLY A 115 -3.55 -9.19 -8.94
C GLY A 115 -2.89 -9.22 -7.56
N GLY A 116 -3.20 -10.25 -6.74
CA GLY A 116 -2.60 -10.46 -5.44
C GLY A 116 -1.09 -10.71 -5.50
N VAL A 117 -0.64 -11.57 -6.42
CA VAL A 117 0.78 -11.87 -6.62
C VAL A 117 1.54 -10.61 -7.08
N VAL A 118 1.02 -9.90 -8.08
CA VAL A 118 1.69 -8.71 -8.62
C VAL A 118 1.73 -7.58 -7.59
N SER A 119 0.62 -7.29 -6.91
CA SER A 119 0.58 -6.25 -5.87
C SER A 119 1.47 -6.60 -4.68
N GLY A 120 1.46 -7.87 -4.23
CA GLY A 120 2.32 -8.34 -3.15
C GLY A 120 3.82 -8.25 -3.51
N ALA A 121 4.20 -8.65 -4.73
CA ALA A 121 5.56 -8.50 -5.22
C ALA A 121 5.98 -7.01 -5.31
N ALA A 122 5.09 -6.14 -5.79
CA ALA A 122 5.33 -4.71 -5.86
C ALA A 122 5.58 -4.09 -4.48
N LEU A 123 4.78 -4.46 -3.47
CA LEU A 123 5.00 -4.05 -2.08
C LEU A 123 6.32 -4.59 -1.53
N GLY A 124 6.67 -5.85 -1.86
CA GLY A 124 7.98 -6.43 -1.52
C GLY A 124 9.13 -5.60 -2.05
N VAL A 125 9.05 -5.12 -3.30
CA VAL A 125 10.07 -4.24 -3.91
C VAL A 125 10.16 -2.90 -3.17
N VAL A 126 9.01 -2.29 -2.77
CA VAL A 126 9.01 -1.06 -1.96
C VAL A 126 9.71 -1.29 -0.63
N MET A 127 9.45 -2.41 0.04
CA MET A 127 10.09 -2.76 1.32
C MET A 127 11.59 -3.01 1.17
N LEU A 128 12.04 -3.65 0.09
CA LEU A 128 13.46 -3.80 -0.23
C LEU A 128 14.14 -2.43 -0.44
N GLY A 129 13.41 -1.43 -0.92
CA GLY A 129 13.84 -0.04 -0.99
C GLY A 129 13.84 0.71 0.35
N ASN A 130 13.63 0.03 1.48
CA ASN A 130 13.45 0.60 2.82
C ASN A 130 12.21 1.50 2.99
N GLY A 131 11.27 1.45 2.06
CA GLY A 131 9.96 2.07 2.18
C GLY A 131 8.92 1.11 2.74
N THR A 132 7.77 1.63 3.13
CA THR A 132 6.56 0.86 3.46
C THR A 132 5.34 1.62 2.94
N THR A 133 4.17 1.00 2.97
CA THR A 133 2.92 1.66 2.60
C THR A 133 2.43 2.64 3.66
N ALA A 134 3.12 2.77 4.77
CA ALA A 134 2.73 3.51 5.99
C ALA A 134 1.43 3.03 6.67
N GLY A 135 0.60 2.31 5.99
CA GLY A 135 -0.74 1.88 6.36
C GLY A 135 -0.86 1.15 7.70
N THR A 136 -1.46 -0.03 7.64
CA THR A 136 -1.62 -0.92 8.80
C THR A 136 -0.31 -1.37 9.42
N ASP A 137 0.82 -1.27 8.68
CA ASP A 137 2.16 -1.53 9.20
C ASP A 137 2.47 -0.71 10.46
N ILE A 138 2.13 0.60 10.44
CA ILE A 138 2.33 1.49 11.59
C ILE A 138 1.47 1.03 12.77
N ILE A 139 0.20 0.69 12.51
CA ILE A 139 -0.72 0.22 13.54
C ILE A 139 -0.21 -1.10 14.15
N ALA A 140 0.27 -2.03 13.33
CA ALA A 140 0.85 -3.28 13.80
C ALA A 140 2.10 -3.07 14.65
N MET A 141 2.96 -2.11 14.28
CA MET A 141 4.13 -1.73 15.10
C MET A 141 3.72 -1.09 16.43
N MET A 142 2.65 -0.30 16.45
CA MET A 142 2.09 0.25 17.69
C MET A 142 1.54 -0.86 18.59
N LEU A 143 0.77 -1.81 18.04
CA LEU A 143 0.24 -2.96 18.79
C LEU A 143 1.38 -3.81 19.37
N LYS A 144 2.47 -4.01 18.61
CA LYS A 144 3.67 -4.68 19.13
C LYS A 144 4.28 -3.94 20.31
N LYS A 145 4.42 -2.62 20.22
CA LYS A 145 5.07 -1.81 21.27
C LYS A 145 4.23 -1.73 22.55
N TYR A 146 2.92 -1.55 22.44
CA TYR A 146 2.05 -1.32 23.61
C TYR A 146 1.41 -2.58 24.16
N LEU A 147 1.10 -3.55 23.32
CA LEU A 147 0.38 -4.79 23.70
C LEU A 147 1.26 -6.05 23.59
N GLY A 148 2.49 -5.92 23.06
CA GLY A 148 3.40 -7.05 22.87
C GLY A 148 2.97 -8.03 21.78
N TRP A 149 2.01 -7.65 20.92
CA TRP A 149 1.49 -8.51 19.85
C TRP A 149 2.52 -8.75 18.75
N ASN A 150 2.47 -9.92 18.13
CA ASN A 150 3.28 -10.20 16.96
C ASN A 150 2.78 -9.36 15.77
N VAL A 151 3.71 -8.69 15.07
CA VAL A 151 3.39 -7.82 13.92
C VAL A 151 2.60 -8.57 12.86
N SER A 152 2.99 -9.81 12.53
CA SER A 152 2.30 -10.62 11.50
C SER A 152 0.85 -10.93 11.90
N VAL A 153 0.61 -11.25 13.17
CA VAL A 153 -0.75 -11.50 13.67
C VAL A 153 -1.58 -10.23 13.65
N SER A 154 -0.99 -9.11 14.05
CA SER A 154 -1.65 -7.80 14.01
C SER A 154 -2.05 -7.40 12.60
N LEU A 155 -1.16 -7.59 11.61
CA LEU A 155 -1.47 -7.31 10.21
C LEU A 155 -2.59 -8.20 9.69
N LEU A 156 -2.53 -9.50 9.97
CA LEU A 156 -3.57 -10.45 9.54
C LEU A 156 -4.94 -10.07 10.11
N LEU A 157 -5.02 -9.71 11.39
CA LEU A 157 -6.28 -9.31 12.02
C LEU A 157 -6.81 -7.99 11.43
N LEU A 158 -5.94 -7.01 11.21
CA LEU A 158 -6.30 -5.74 10.57
C LEU A 158 -6.79 -5.94 9.14
N ASP A 159 -6.14 -6.81 8.37
CA ASP A 159 -6.55 -7.13 7.01
C ASP A 159 -7.90 -7.84 6.97
N ILE A 160 -8.15 -8.82 7.85
CA ILE A 160 -9.46 -9.47 7.97
C ILE A 160 -10.54 -8.43 8.30
N PHE A 161 -10.26 -7.50 9.23
CA PHE A 161 -11.21 -6.46 9.63
C PHE A 161 -11.55 -5.50 8.49
N VAL A 162 -10.57 -5.18 7.63
CA VAL A 162 -10.76 -4.29 6.47
C VAL A 162 -11.44 -5.03 5.30
N VAL A 163 -11.07 -6.29 5.05
CA VAL A 163 -11.59 -7.06 3.91
C VAL A 163 -13.02 -7.57 4.16
N SER A 164 -13.39 -7.86 5.43
CA SER A 164 -14.75 -8.34 5.76
C SER A 164 -15.87 -7.45 5.24
N PRO A 165 -15.88 -6.12 5.42
CA PRO A 165 -16.91 -5.25 4.86
C PRO A 165 -16.92 -5.22 3.34
N LEU A 166 -15.74 -5.32 2.71
CA LEU A 166 -15.60 -5.35 1.26
C LEU A 166 -16.23 -6.58 0.61
N SER A 167 -16.37 -7.69 1.36
CA SER A 167 -16.99 -8.91 0.86
C SER A 167 -18.53 -8.84 0.80
N ILE A 168 -19.14 -7.80 1.39
CA ILE A 168 -20.60 -7.60 1.46
C ILE A 168 -21.07 -6.62 0.37
N ILE A 169 -20.16 -5.84 -0.19
CA ILE A 169 -20.42 -4.85 -1.26
C ILE A 169 -20.26 -5.50 -2.63
#